data_5f1635f2a55123618640ce1dab0bbf04
#
_entry.id   5f1635f2a55123618640ce1dab0bbf04
#
_cell.length_a   1.000
_cell.length_b   1.000
_cell.length_c   1.000
_cell.angle_alpha   90.00
_cell.angle_beta   90.00
_cell.angle_gamma   90.00
#
_symmetry.space_group_name_H-M   'P 1'
#
loop_
_entity.id
_entity.type
_entity.pdbx_description
1 polymer ?
#
loop_
_entity_poly.entity_id
_entity_poly.type
_entity_poly.pdbx_seq_one_letter_code
_entity_poly.pdbx_strand_id
1 'polypeptide(L)'
;MGKKTGPNPTDRAKGGVKRSRLTEARGIPVGLVLDGANRHEVKLVDSTLASLPPAAEAARDAHRAAGGEQGLCLGAGYDSKQVRETLTALGYTAHIRPRGEEVQAKKAGQKARRWVVERTHSWLNRFRHLLIRWAKKPENYLAMLHFACARITWYNCLFG
;
A
#
# COMPACT_ATOMS: atom_id res chain seq x y z
N MET A 1 -16.06 4.13 19.40
CA MET A 1 -15.00 3.69 18.47
C MET A 1 -14.10 4.89 18.13
N GLY A 2 -12.79 4.75 18.12
CA GLY A 2 -11.89 5.88 17.79
C GLY A 2 -11.96 6.28 16.31
N LYS A 3 -11.59 7.53 15.98
CA LYS A 3 -11.47 7.97 14.58
C LYS A 3 -10.58 7.00 13.78
N LYS A 4 -10.92 6.74 12.52
CA LYS A 4 -10.22 5.80 11.61
C LYS A 4 -10.10 4.38 12.18
N THR A 5 -11.11 3.92 12.91
CA THR A 5 -11.29 2.54 13.37
C THR A 5 -12.66 2.08 12.92
N GLY A 6 -12.76 0.87 12.40
CA GLY A 6 -14.02 0.29 11.94
C GLY A 6 -14.07 -1.20 12.17
N PRO A 7 -15.26 -1.83 12.10
CA PRO A 7 -15.41 -3.27 12.24
C PRO A 7 -14.65 -3.99 11.12
N ASN A 8 -13.82 -4.95 11.48
CA ASN A 8 -13.08 -5.74 10.49
C ASN A 8 -13.98 -6.86 9.94
N PRO A 9 -14.32 -6.84 8.64
CA PRO A 9 -15.22 -7.82 8.05
C PRO A 9 -14.64 -9.24 8.02
N THR A 10 -13.32 -9.38 8.14
CA THR A 10 -12.61 -10.67 8.11
C THR A 10 -12.25 -11.20 9.50
N ASP A 11 -12.47 -10.44 10.56
CA ASP A 11 -12.18 -10.84 11.94
C ASP A 11 -13.39 -10.55 12.87
N ARG A 12 -14.51 -11.20 12.58
CA ARG A 12 -15.72 -11.18 13.41
C ARG A 12 -16.13 -9.78 13.87
N ALA A 13 -16.02 -8.79 12.99
CA ALA A 13 -16.33 -7.38 13.22
C ALA A 13 -15.55 -6.72 14.39
N LYS A 14 -14.45 -7.30 14.85
CA LYS A 14 -13.58 -6.63 15.81
C LYS A 14 -13.11 -5.28 15.27
N GLY A 15 -13.01 -4.30 16.17
CA GLY A 15 -12.49 -2.97 15.82
C GLY A 15 -11.06 -3.04 15.31
N GLY A 16 -10.82 -2.54 14.12
CA GLY A 16 -9.51 -2.59 13.47
C GLY A 16 -9.22 -1.35 12.63
N VAL A 17 -7.98 -1.28 12.16
CA VAL A 17 -7.49 -0.24 11.24
C VAL A 17 -6.98 -0.88 9.96
N LYS A 18 -7.21 -0.20 8.85
CA LYS A 18 -6.64 -0.55 7.55
C LYS A 18 -5.45 0.35 7.26
N ARG A 19 -4.35 -0.26 6.87
CA ARG A 19 -3.12 0.41 6.45
C ARG A 19 -2.99 0.26 4.94
N SER A 20 -3.35 1.30 4.17
CA SER A 20 -3.10 1.34 2.74
C SER A 20 -1.70 1.86 2.48
N ARG A 21 -0.92 1.15 1.67
CA ARG A 21 0.50 1.42 1.47
C ARG A 21 0.86 1.40 0.01
N LEU A 22 1.79 2.28 -0.34
CA LEU A 22 2.50 2.27 -1.60
C LEU A 22 3.96 1.92 -1.35
N THR A 23 4.50 1.02 -2.17
CA THR A 23 5.91 0.59 -2.10
C THR A 23 6.55 0.72 -3.47
N GLU A 24 7.84 1.02 -3.50
CA GLU A 24 8.62 0.86 -4.72
C GLU A 24 8.94 -0.62 -4.98
N ALA A 25 9.61 -0.93 -6.09
CA ALA A 25 9.83 -2.30 -6.59
C ALA A 25 10.60 -3.23 -5.62
N ARG A 26 11.40 -2.68 -4.70
CA ARG A 26 12.13 -3.45 -3.67
C ARG A 26 11.35 -3.59 -2.35
N GLY A 27 10.15 -3.02 -2.27
CA GLY A 27 9.30 -3.08 -1.09
C GLY A 27 9.54 -1.95 -0.08
N ILE A 28 10.34 -0.96 -0.41
CA ILE A 28 10.53 0.22 0.44
C ILE A 28 9.24 1.02 0.43
N PRO A 29 8.65 1.34 1.60
CA PRO A 29 7.41 2.10 1.68
C PRO A 29 7.64 3.55 1.26
N VAL A 30 6.84 4.01 0.30
CA VAL A 30 6.89 5.39 -0.24
C VAL A 30 5.61 6.17 -0.03
N GLY A 31 4.53 5.52 0.39
CA GLY A 31 3.27 6.16 0.73
C GLY A 31 2.46 5.34 1.71
N LEU A 32 1.68 6.02 2.57
CA LEU A 32 0.92 5.38 3.62
C LEU A 32 -0.33 6.17 3.99
N VAL A 33 -1.47 5.48 4.06
CA VAL A 33 -2.73 6.03 4.57
C VAL A 33 -3.33 5.08 5.59
N LEU A 34 -3.96 5.64 6.62
CA LEU A 34 -4.67 4.94 7.67
C LEU A 34 -6.17 5.22 7.57
N ASP A 35 -7.00 4.16 7.63
CA ASP A 35 -8.46 4.28 7.76
C ASP A 35 -9.04 3.12 8.57
N GLY A 36 -10.37 3.11 8.79
CA GLY A 36 -11.07 2.03 9.47
C GLY A 36 -11.01 0.72 8.66
N ALA A 37 -10.97 -0.42 9.35
CA ALA A 37 -10.88 -1.73 8.72
C ALA A 37 -12.06 -2.06 7.78
N ASN A 38 -13.22 -1.44 8.01
CA ASN A 38 -14.41 -1.55 7.16
C ASN A 38 -14.34 -0.75 5.85
N ARG A 39 -13.32 0.12 5.69
CA ARG A 39 -13.19 0.91 4.47
C ARG A 39 -12.76 0.01 3.31
N HIS A 40 -13.46 0.10 2.19
CA HIS A 40 -13.09 -0.65 0.99
C HIS A 40 -11.78 -0.12 0.40
N GLU A 41 -10.91 -1.01 -0.04
CA GLU A 41 -9.54 -0.67 -0.50
C GLU A 41 -9.54 0.29 -1.68
N VAL A 42 -10.46 0.13 -2.62
CA VAL A 42 -10.66 1.01 -3.79
C VAL A 42 -10.78 2.49 -3.38
N LYS A 43 -11.47 2.77 -2.26
CA LYS A 43 -11.66 4.15 -1.76
C LYS A 43 -10.39 4.79 -1.18
N LEU A 44 -9.32 4.02 -1.02
CA LEU A 44 -8.06 4.50 -0.48
C LEU A 44 -6.99 4.72 -1.56
N VAL A 45 -7.27 4.38 -2.82
CA VAL A 45 -6.29 4.48 -3.92
C VAL A 45 -5.80 5.91 -4.06
N ASP A 46 -6.71 6.86 -4.27
CA ASP A 46 -6.36 8.26 -4.50
C ASP A 46 -5.56 8.86 -3.33
N SER A 47 -6.05 8.66 -2.11
CA SER A 47 -5.36 9.17 -0.92
C SER A 47 -4.00 8.49 -0.68
N THR A 48 -3.86 7.22 -1.08
CA THR A 48 -2.59 6.50 -0.97
C THR A 48 -1.58 7.02 -1.99
N LEU A 49 -2.00 7.29 -3.21
CA LEU A 49 -1.15 7.89 -4.24
C LEU A 49 -0.78 9.33 -3.89
N ALA A 50 -1.73 10.12 -3.35
CA ALA A 50 -1.49 11.47 -2.86
C ALA A 50 -0.61 11.54 -1.59
N SER A 51 -0.30 10.40 -0.97
CA SER A 51 0.62 10.35 0.19
C SER A 51 2.10 10.19 -0.20
N LEU A 52 2.43 10.23 -1.49
CA LEU A 52 3.81 10.24 -1.96
C LEU A 52 4.53 11.49 -1.43
N PRO A 53 5.76 11.35 -0.90
CA PRO A 53 6.59 12.50 -0.56
C PRO A 53 6.97 13.31 -1.81
N PRO A 54 7.16 14.64 -1.70
CA PRO A 54 7.51 15.50 -2.84
C PRO A 54 8.74 15.02 -3.62
N ALA A 55 9.74 14.47 -2.94
CA ALA A 55 10.93 13.91 -3.59
C ALA A 55 10.60 12.68 -4.46
N ALA A 56 9.68 11.81 -4.02
CA ALA A 56 9.24 10.65 -4.79
C ALA A 56 8.33 11.06 -5.96
N GLU A 57 7.51 12.11 -5.78
CA GLU A 57 6.72 12.70 -6.86
C GLU A 57 7.63 13.30 -7.93
N ALA A 58 8.62 14.10 -7.55
CA ALA A 58 9.60 14.68 -8.47
C ALA A 58 10.38 13.61 -9.25
N ALA A 59 10.82 12.55 -8.58
CA ALA A 59 11.50 11.43 -9.23
C ALA A 59 10.59 10.69 -10.22
N ARG A 60 9.32 10.48 -9.87
CA ARG A 60 8.30 9.91 -10.76
C ARG A 60 8.11 10.78 -12.00
N ASP A 61 7.96 12.09 -11.82
CA ASP A 61 7.67 13.02 -12.90
C ASP A 61 8.89 13.17 -13.83
N ALA A 62 10.11 13.17 -13.30
CA ALA A 62 11.34 13.14 -14.08
C ALA A 62 11.45 11.84 -14.91
N HIS A 63 11.13 10.69 -14.33
CA HIS A 63 11.12 9.41 -15.05
C HIS A 63 10.12 9.43 -16.21
N ARG A 64 8.93 9.97 -16.00
CA ARG A 64 7.91 10.11 -17.06
C ARG A 64 8.32 11.09 -18.16
N ALA A 65 8.93 12.21 -17.79
CA ALA A 65 9.45 13.18 -18.75
C ALA A 65 10.54 12.58 -19.65
N ALA A 66 11.29 11.60 -19.15
CA ALA A 66 12.26 10.81 -19.89
C ALA A 66 11.63 9.67 -20.73
N GLY A 67 10.31 9.60 -20.84
CA GLY A 67 9.59 8.55 -21.58
C GLY A 67 9.44 7.22 -20.84
N GLY A 68 9.74 7.18 -19.56
CA GLY A 68 9.59 5.97 -18.72
C GLY A 68 8.14 5.66 -18.37
N GLU A 69 7.77 4.38 -18.42
CA GLU A 69 6.47 3.91 -17.98
C GLU A 69 6.42 3.77 -16.45
N GLN A 70 5.31 4.21 -15.87
CA GLN A 70 5.05 4.10 -14.43
C GLN A 70 4.03 2.98 -14.15
N GLY A 71 4.51 1.76 -14.00
CA GLY A 71 3.68 0.61 -13.67
C GLY A 71 3.24 0.62 -12.20
N LEU A 72 1.97 0.36 -11.92
CA LEU A 72 1.42 0.17 -10.58
C LEU A 72 0.77 -1.19 -10.44
N CYS A 73 1.31 -2.02 -9.54
CA CYS A 73 0.79 -3.35 -9.25
C CYS A 73 -0.20 -3.32 -8.10
N LEU A 74 -1.42 -3.79 -8.33
CA LEU A 74 -2.49 -3.83 -7.35
C LEU A 74 -3.05 -5.25 -7.20
N GLY A 75 -3.61 -5.56 -6.03
CA GLY A 75 -4.29 -6.82 -5.80
C GLY A 75 -5.65 -6.91 -6.50
N ALA A 76 -6.18 -8.12 -6.66
CA ALA A 76 -7.47 -8.36 -7.31
C ALA A 76 -8.67 -7.64 -6.67
N GLY A 77 -8.55 -7.18 -5.42
CA GLY A 77 -9.56 -6.37 -4.75
C GLY A 77 -9.72 -4.95 -5.33
N TYR A 78 -8.75 -4.51 -6.12
CA TYR A 78 -8.76 -3.22 -6.82
C TYR A 78 -9.26 -3.32 -8.27
N ASP A 79 -9.62 -4.52 -8.74
CA ASP A 79 -10.06 -4.72 -10.11
C ASP A 79 -11.46 -4.13 -10.33
N SER A 80 -11.48 -2.86 -10.69
CA SER A 80 -12.69 -2.12 -11.06
C SER A 80 -12.37 -1.13 -12.19
N LYS A 81 -13.37 -0.86 -13.01
CA LYS A 81 -13.26 0.12 -14.11
C LYS A 81 -12.83 1.49 -13.57
N GLN A 82 -13.44 1.95 -12.48
CA GLN A 82 -13.12 3.23 -11.85
C GLN A 82 -11.65 3.34 -11.44
N VAL A 83 -11.08 2.30 -10.81
CA VAL A 83 -9.66 2.31 -10.41
C VAL A 83 -8.76 2.38 -11.63
N ARG A 84 -9.05 1.61 -12.69
CA ARG A 84 -8.25 1.63 -13.93
C ARG A 84 -8.28 3.01 -14.59
N GLU A 85 -9.45 3.64 -14.67
CA GLU A 85 -9.62 4.99 -15.22
C GLU A 85 -8.86 6.03 -14.38
N THR A 86 -8.97 5.98 -13.05
CA THR A 86 -8.21 6.86 -12.14
C THR A 86 -6.70 6.71 -12.36
N LEU A 87 -6.20 5.48 -12.42
CA LEU A 87 -4.77 5.24 -12.60
C LEU A 87 -4.28 5.75 -13.97
N THR A 88 -5.05 5.50 -15.02
CA THR A 88 -4.73 6.02 -16.36
C THR A 88 -4.71 7.55 -16.37
N ALA A 89 -5.69 8.21 -15.74
CA ALA A 89 -5.73 9.68 -15.64
C ALA A 89 -4.53 10.24 -14.86
N LEU A 90 -4.05 9.50 -13.86
CA LEU A 90 -2.82 9.82 -13.11
C LEU A 90 -1.54 9.38 -13.83
N GLY A 91 -1.66 8.77 -15.03
CA GLY A 91 -0.55 8.32 -15.86
C GLY A 91 0.17 7.08 -15.35
N TYR A 92 -0.53 6.20 -14.66
CA TYR A 92 -0.02 4.90 -14.26
C TYR A 92 -0.53 3.80 -15.21
N THR A 93 0.33 2.85 -15.54
CA THR A 93 -0.05 1.59 -16.17
C THR A 93 -0.49 0.61 -15.09
N ALA A 94 -1.80 0.29 -15.05
CA ALA A 94 -2.37 -0.57 -14.01
C ALA A 94 -2.07 -2.06 -14.28
N HIS A 95 -1.33 -2.70 -13.37
CA HIS A 95 -1.09 -4.13 -13.36
C HIS A 95 -1.97 -4.80 -12.30
N ILE A 96 -3.22 -5.09 -12.66
CA ILE A 96 -4.21 -5.75 -11.79
C ILE A 96 -4.53 -7.10 -12.41
N ARG A 97 -4.25 -8.18 -11.69
CA ARG A 97 -4.56 -9.53 -12.13
C ARG A 97 -5.92 -9.94 -11.55
N PRO A 98 -6.93 -10.27 -12.38
CA PRO A 98 -8.21 -10.78 -11.92
C PRO A 98 -8.06 -12.04 -11.05
N ARG A 99 -9.02 -12.29 -10.16
CA ARG A 99 -8.95 -13.45 -9.23
C ARG A 99 -8.79 -14.79 -9.94
N GLY A 100 -9.48 -15.01 -11.07
CA GLY A 100 -9.38 -16.24 -11.87
C GLY A 100 -7.98 -16.45 -12.44
N GLU A 101 -7.38 -15.43 -13.00
CA GLU A 101 -6.03 -15.47 -13.56
C GLU A 101 -4.95 -15.62 -12.48
N GLU A 102 -5.17 -15.07 -11.29
CA GLU A 102 -4.25 -15.21 -10.16
C GLU A 102 -4.12 -16.68 -9.73
N VAL A 103 -5.23 -17.41 -9.72
CA VAL A 103 -5.25 -18.86 -9.42
C VAL A 103 -4.52 -19.66 -10.48
N GLN A 104 -4.76 -19.36 -11.77
CA GLN A 104 -4.09 -20.05 -12.88
C GLN A 104 -2.58 -19.78 -12.90
N ALA A 105 -2.19 -18.52 -12.72
CA ALA A 105 -0.80 -18.12 -12.65
C ALA A 105 -0.04 -18.79 -11.49
N LYS A 106 -0.70 -18.94 -10.33
CA LYS A 106 -0.14 -19.64 -9.17
C LYS A 106 0.07 -21.13 -9.48
N LYS A 107 -0.88 -21.78 -10.17
CA LYS A 107 -0.73 -23.18 -10.64
C LYS A 107 0.41 -23.33 -11.64
N ALA A 108 0.65 -22.32 -12.48
CA ALA A 108 1.76 -22.28 -13.44
C ALA A 108 3.12 -21.86 -12.81
N GLY A 109 3.21 -21.77 -11.48
CA GLY A 109 4.45 -21.40 -10.77
C GLY A 109 4.84 -19.92 -10.88
N GLN A 110 3.99 -19.09 -11.47
CA GLN A 110 4.26 -17.65 -11.60
C GLN A 110 4.02 -16.93 -10.26
N LYS A 111 5.06 -16.28 -9.71
CA LYS A 111 4.92 -15.46 -8.52
C LYS A 111 4.12 -14.18 -8.84
N ALA A 112 3.13 -13.89 -8.01
CA ALA A 112 2.43 -12.61 -8.09
C ALA A 112 3.40 -11.48 -7.75
N ARG A 113 3.45 -10.40 -8.55
CA ARG A 113 4.29 -9.21 -8.25
C ARG A 113 3.97 -8.58 -6.90
N ARG A 114 2.82 -8.91 -6.33
CA ARG A 114 2.32 -8.51 -5.01
C ARG A 114 3.20 -8.94 -3.82
N TRP A 115 4.11 -9.91 -3.99
CA TRP A 115 5.03 -10.34 -2.94
C TRP A 115 5.85 -9.17 -2.34
N VAL A 116 6.04 -8.11 -3.11
CA VAL A 116 6.74 -6.89 -2.68
C VAL A 116 6.02 -6.21 -1.52
N VAL A 117 4.70 -6.04 -1.61
CA VAL A 117 3.88 -5.46 -0.53
C VAL A 117 3.84 -6.39 0.68
N GLU A 118 3.82 -7.70 0.46
CA GLU A 118 3.87 -8.70 1.54
C GLU A 118 5.19 -8.63 2.31
N ARG A 119 6.31 -8.38 1.63
CA ARG A 119 7.62 -8.11 2.25
C ARG A 119 7.55 -6.88 3.17
N THR A 120 6.99 -5.77 2.71
CA THR A 120 6.82 -4.56 3.52
C THR A 120 5.92 -4.82 4.73
N HIS A 121 4.87 -5.64 4.58
CA HIS A 121 4.04 -6.10 5.69
C HIS A 121 4.87 -6.83 6.73
N SER A 122 5.70 -7.78 6.30
CA SER A 122 6.57 -8.56 7.18
C SER A 122 7.53 -7.65 7.94
N TRP A 123 8.13 -6.67 7.28
CA TRP A 123 9.01 -5.70 7.93
C TRP A 123 8.28 -4.85 8.98
N LEU A 124 7.09 -4.32 8.65
CA LEU A 124 6.29 -3.53 9.59
C LEU A 124 5.79 -4.35 10.78
N ASN A 125 5.53 -5.64 10.59
CA ASN A 125 5.08 -6.53 11.67
C ASN A 125 6.19 -6.84 12.70
N ARG A 126 7.46 -6.58 12.39
CA ARG A 126 8.55 -6.64 13.38
C ARG A 126 8.47 -5.54 14.43
N PHE A 127 7.76 -4.45 14.13
CA PHE A 127 7.47 -3.39 15.10
C PHE A 127 6.23 -3.76 15.92
N ARG A 128 6.42 -4.41 17.07
CA ARG A 128 5.33 -4.97 17.90
C ARG A 128 4.22 -3.96 18.22
N HIS A 129 4.56 -2.70 18.43
CA HIS A 129 3.60 -1.61 18.69
C HIS A 129 2.65 -1.32 17.51
N LEU A 130 2.98 -1.80 16.29
CA LEU A 130 2.14 -1.63 15.12
C LEU A 130 1.18 -2.81 14.89
N LEU A 131 1.38 -3.95 15.56
CA LEU A 131 0.51 -5.12 15.40
C LEU A 131 -0.90 -4.84 15.93
N ILE A 132 -0.99 -4.20 17.08
CA ILE A 132 -2.23 -3.78 17.72
C ILE A 132 -2.17 -2.27 17.92
N ARG A 133 -3.23 -1.59 17.51
CA ARG A 133 -3.32 -0.16 17.74
C ARG A 133 -3.74 0.13 19.18
N TRP A 134 -2.77 0.44 20.04
CA TRP A 134 -3.00 0.93 21.40
C TRP A 134 -3.27 2.44 21.45
N ALA A 135 -2.74 3.19 20.48
CA ALA A 135 -2.90 4.63 20.43
C ALA A 135 -4.37 5.02 20.21
N LYS A 136 -4.96 5.76 21.17
CA LYS A 136 -6.34 6.26 21.08
C LYS A 136 -6.51 7.22 19.89
N LYS A 137 -5.54 8.14 19.70
CA LYS A 137 -5.51 9.09 18.60
C LYS A 137 -4.93 8.43 17.34
N PRO A 138 -5.60 8.50 16.17
CA PRO A 138 -5.09 7.91 14.93
C PRO A 138 -3.77 8.56 14.48
N GLU A 139 -3.57 9.85 14.78
CA GLU A 139 -2.36 10.59 14.45
C GLU A 139 -1.12 9.98 15.12
N ASN A 140 -1.24 9.57 16.38
CA ASN A 140 -0.12 8.94 17.12
C ASN A 140 0.23 7.58 16.50
N TYR A 141 -0.77 6.78 16.11
CA TYR A 141 -0.51 5.52 15.44
C TYR A 141 0.09 5.72 14.04
N LEU A 142 -0.39 6.73 13.32
CA LEU A 142 0.15 7.10 12.00
C LEU A 142 1.61 7.56 12.12
N ALA A 143 1.94 8.38 13.13
CA ALA A 143 3.32 8.82 13.40
C ALA A 143 4.26 7.62 13.65
N MET A 144 3.82 6.62 14.42
CA MET A 144 4.59 5.39 14.64
C MET A 144 4.77 4.58 13.35
N LEU A 145 3.76 4.52 12.48
CA LEU A 145 3.87 3.88 11.18
C LEU A 145 4.87 4.61 10.27
N HIS A 146 4.84 5.95 10.24
CA HIS A 146 5.84 6.74 9.49
C HIS A 146 7.25 6.53 10.02
N PHE A 147 7.42 6.48 11.34
CA PHE A 147 8.72 6.18 11.95
C PHE A 147 9.24 4.80 11.55
N ALA A 148 8.38 3.78 11.56
CA ALA A 148 8.75 2.44 11.11
C ALA A 148 9.10 2.41 9.62
N CYS A 149 8.35 3.12 8.78
CA CYS A 149 8.65 3.25 7.35
C CYS A 149 10.00 3.95 7.14
N ALA A 150 10.26 5.05 7.84
CA ALA A 150 11.54 5.77 7.77
C ALA A 150 12.71 4.86 8.19
N ARG A 151 12.55 4.07 9.25
CA ARG A 151 13.56 3.08 9.69
C ARG A 151 13.83 2.01 8.62
N ILE A 152 12.77 1.50 7.97
CA ILE A 152 12.90 0.53 6.87
C ILE A 152 13.64 1.17 5.69
N THR A 153 13.26 2.36 5.28
CA THR A 153 13.88 3.10 4.18
C THR A 153 15.35 3.34 4.48
N TRP A 154 15.67 3.87 5.65
CA TRP A 154 17.05 4.15 6.06
C TRP A 154 17.92 2.90 6.05
N TYR A 155 17.41 1.80 6.62
CA TYR A 155 18.16 0.52 6.62
C TYR A 155 18.45 0.04 5.19
N ASN A 156 17.46 0.11 4.29
CA ASN A 156 17.65 -0.30 2.90
C ASN A 156 18.57 0.66 2.10
N CYS A 157 18.62 1.94 2.46
CA CYS A 157 19.59 2.88 1.85
C CYS A 157 21.03 2.59 2.25
N LEU A 158 21.27 2.10 3.48
CA LEU A 158 22.62 1.85 3.98
C LEU A 158 23.13 0.43 3.68
N PHE A 159 22.24 -0.57 3.65
CA PHE A 159 22.60 -1.99 3.64
C PHE A 159 21.85 -2.80 2.58
N GLY A 160 21.03 -2.16 1.73
CA GLY A 160 20.21 -2.81 0.68
C GLY A 160 20.88 -2.97 -0.66
#